data_7108c84b6551008f731de64fca288356
#
_entry.id   7108c84b6551008f731de64fca288356
#
_cell.length_a   1.000
_cell.length_b   1.000
_cell.length_c   1.000
_cell.angle_alpha   90.00
_cell.angle_beta   90.00
_cell.angle_gamma   90.00
#
_symmetry.space_group_name_H-M   'P 1'
#
loop_
_entity.id
_entity.type
_entity.pdbx_description
1 polymer ?
#
loop_
_entity_poly.entity_id
_entity_poly.type
_entity_poly.pdbx_seq_one_letter_code
_entity_poly.pdbx_strand_id
1 'polypeptide(L)'
;MTNRTSNTRNEQGIDEQGVDGQGAGGEHVTVLVTSATGKTGRRVAERLTARGATVRAGSRSGSTPFDWEAPETWGPALRGADAAYVAYYPDLAAPGGVQAMETFGRLAAEHGVRRLTVLSGRGEPEAVVAEEALRAAAVGVELTVVRAAFFAQNFSEGLLAEGVAEGVVVFPAGDTAEPFIDVDDLADVVVETLTTDGHAGRVHELTGPRPIGFAEVAAEISRASGRPVAYRPASQSAYAAMLTEFGLPAPEAVWLAALFATLLDGHNASVTDGVKRVLGREPRSFGAFADATWAGEEA
;
A
#
# COMPACT_ATOMS: atom_id res chain seq x y z
N MET A 1 -63.82 -51.84 46.88
CA MET A 1 -64.36 -50.56 47.38
C MET A 1 -63.46 -49.48 46.95
N THR A 2 -63.79 -48.85 45.85
CA THR A 2 -64.13 -47.45 45.61
C THR A 2 -63.25 -46.43 46.34
N ASN A 3 -62.45 -45.63 45.65
CA ASN A 3 -62.92 -44.32 45.30
C ASN A 3 -61.97 -43.61 44.30
N ARG A 4 -62.60 -43.02 43.31
CA ARG A 4 -62.01 -42.05 42.35
C ARG A 4 -61.73 -40.69 43.04
N THR A 5 -60.69 -40.01 42.65
CA THR A 5 -60.75 -38.54 42.57
C THR A 5 -59.82 -38.02 41.43
N SER A 6 -60.46 -37.26 40.64
CA SER A 6 -60.01 -36.54 39.45
C SER A 6 -58.85 -35.54 39.72
N ASN A 7 -57.91 -35.47 38.79
CA ASN A 7 -56.88 -34.46 38.79
C ASN A 7 -57.03 -33.51 37.57
N THR A 8 -57.26 -32.28 37.88
CA THR A 8 -57.35 -31.15 36.94
C THR A 8 -55.99 -30.74 36.45
N ARG A 9 -55.83 -30.71 35.15
CA ARG A 9 -54.64 -30.11 34.44
C ARG A 9 -54.65 -28.60 34.62
N ASN A 10 -53.51 -28.09 35.00
CA ASN A 10 -53.17 -26.63 34.88
C ASN A 10 -52.15 -26.50 33.80
N GLU A 11 -52.57 -25.96 32.65
CA GLU A 11 -51.72 -25.55 31.56
C GLU A 11 -51.20 -24.13 31.87
N GLN A 12 -49.93 -24.02 32.20
CA GLN A 12 -49.24 -22.72 32.22
C GLN A 12 -48.47 -22.59 30.92
N GLY A 13 -48.89 -21.59 30.11
CA GLY A 13 -48.24 -21.18 28.89
C GLY A 13 -46.84 -20.70 29.17
N ILE A 14 -45.93 -21.18 28.37
CA ILE A 14 -44.54 -20.67 28.29
C ILE A 14 -44.55 -19.53 27.27
N ASP A 15 -44.37 -18.30 27.76
CA ASP A 15 -44.12 -17.13 26.90
C ASP A 15 -42.80 -17.34 26.19
N GLU A 16 -42.83 -17.53 24.88
CA GLU A 16 -41.69 -17.36 24.00
C GLU A 16 -41.34 -15.89 23.93
N GLN A 17 -40.41 -15.44 24.80
CA GLN A 17 -39.75 -14.19 24.61
C GLN A 17 -38.80 -14.33 23.42
N GLY A 18 -39.20 -13.69 22.31
CA GLY A 18 -38.35 -13.51 21.14
C GLY A 18 -37.03 -12.86 21.54
N VAL A 19 -35.96 -13.60 21.35
CA VAL A 19 -34.60 -13.07 21.40
C VAL A 19 -34.40 -12.22 20.12
N ASP A 20 -34.72 -10.95 20.25
CA ASP A 20 -34.31 -9.96 19.25
C ASP A 20 -32.78 -10.03 19.14
N GLY A 21 -32.31 -10.72 18.11
CA GLY A 21 -30.94 -10.68 17.67
C GLY A 21 -30.62 -9.23 17.25
N GLN A 22 -30.13 -8.42 18.19
CA GLN A 22 -29.41 -7.21 17.86
C GLN A 22 -28.16 -7.65 17.09
N GLY A 23 -28.28 -7.70 15.77
CA GLY A 23 -27.15 -7.67 14.87
C GLY A 23 -26.29 -6.49 15.26
N ALA A 24 -25.07 -6.75 15.73
CA ALA A 24 -24.05 -5.73 15.90
C ALA A 24 -23.91 -5.03 14.55
N GLY A 25 -24.52 -3.84 14.42
CA GLY A 25 -24.31 -2.94 13.32
C GLY A 25 -22.86 -2.49 13.39
N GLY A 26 -21.97 -3.20 12.70
CA GLY A 26 -20.62 -2.75 12.48
C GLY A 26 -20.72 -1.36 11.84
N GLU A 27 -20.19 -0.33 12.48
CA GLU A 27 -20.08 0.99 11.88
C GLU A 27 -19.42 0.82 10.50
N HIS A 28 -20.14 1.16 9.43
CA HIS A 28 -19.61 1.12 8.08
C HIS A 28 -18.55 2.21 7.95
N VAL A 29 -17.28 1.83 8.08
CA VAL A 29 -16.14 2.74 7.95
C VAL A 29 -16.01 3.16 6.49
N THR A 30 -16.04 4.47 6.24
CA THR A 30 -15.79 5.04 4.91
C THR A 30 -14.31 5.41 4.80
N VAL A 31 -13.62 4.83 3.82
CA VAL A 31 -12.17 5.04 3.62
C VAL A 31 -11.91 5.69 2.26
N LEU A 32 -11.27 6.86 2.28
CA LEU A 32 -10.69 7.43 1.08
C LEU A 32 -9.39 6.70 0.73
N VAL A 33 -9.29 6.20 -0.49
CA VAL A 33 -8.04 5.64 -1.03
C VAL A 33 -7.55 6.60 -2.11
N THR A 34 -6.47 7.34 -1.84
CA THR A 34 -5.84 8.19 -2.86
C THR A 34 -5.08 7.35 -3.86
N SER A 35 -4.88 7.84 -5.09
CA SER A 35 -4.21 7.08 -6.16
C SER A 35 -4.80 5.67 -6.33
N ALA A 36 -6.13 5.54 -6.24
CA ALA A 36 -6.84 4.26 -6.16
C ALA A 36 -6.68 3.36 -7.40
N THR A 37 -6.24 3.90 -8.52
CA THR A 37 -5.94 3.13 -9.75
C THR A 37 -4.49 2.68 -9.84
N GLY A 38 -3.63 3.15 -8.92
CA GLY A 38 -2.21 2.78 -8.88
C GLY A 38 -1.96 1.39 -8.27
N LYS A 39 -0.70 0.94 -8.32
CA LYS A 39 -0.26 -0.39 -7.83
C LYS A 39 -0.72 -0.71 -6.40
N THR A 40 -0.53 0.23 -5.49
CA THR A 40 -0.89 0.05 -4.07
C THR A 40 -2.36 0.36 -3.83
N GLY A 41 -2.85 1.48 -4.37
CA GLY A 41 -4.20 1.98 -4.10
C GLY A 41 -5.30 0.99 -4.52
N ARG A 42 -5.20 0.36 -5.72
CA ARG A 42 -6.22 -0.60 -6.15
C ARG A 42 -6.27 -1.83 -5.24
N ARG A 43 -5.12 -2.34 -4.80
CA ARG A 43 -5.05 -3.49 -3.89
C ARG A 43 -5.61 -3.17 -2.51
N VAL A 44 -5.34 -1.98 -2.00
CA VAL A 44 -5.92 -1.49 -0.76
C VAL A 44 -7.43 -1.35 -0.88
N ALA A 45 -7.92 -0.75 -1.98
CA ALA A 45 -9.36 -0.56 -2.23
C ALA A 45 -10.12 -1.90 -2.32
N GLU A 46 -9.56 -2.87 -3.04
CA GLU A 46 -10.14 -4.22 -3.16
C GLU A 46 -10.25 -4.91 -1.80
N ARG A 47 -9.20 -4.87 -0.98
CA ARG A 47 -9.16 -5.50 0.34
C ARG A 47 -10.07 -4.84 1.35
N LEU A 48 -10.14 -3.51 1.35
CA LEU A 48 -11.08 -2.75 2.18
C LEU A 48 -12.52 -3.10 1.84
N THR A 49 -12.84 -3.17 0.54
CA THR A 49 -14.17 -3.59 0.07
C THR A 49 -14.50 -5.00 0.51
N ALA A 50 -13.54 -5.93 0.40
CA ALA A 50 -13.72 -7.31 0.86
C ALA A 50 -13.92 -7.43 2.39
N ARG A 51 -13.43 -6.46 3.17
CA ARG A 51 -13.68 -6.33 4.63
C ARG A 51 -14.98 -5.58 4.97
N GLY A 52 -15.78 -5.18 3.98
CA GLY A 52 -17.06 -4.48 4.17
C GLY A 52 -16.96 -2.98 4.39
N ALA A 53 -15.80 -2.37 4.18
CA ALA A 53 -15.65 -0.91 4.22
C ALA A 53 -16.27 -0.25 2.99
N THR A 54 -16.82 0.95 3.16
CA THR A 54 -17.21 1.80 2.04
C THR A 54 -15.95 2.50 1.50
N VAL A 55 -15.54 2.15 0.28
CA VAL A 55 -14.34 2.71 -0.35
C VAL A 55 -14.69 3.89 -1.24
N ARG A 56 -14.04 5.03 -1.01
CA ARG A 56 -13.98 6.14 -1.94
C ARG A 56 -12.69 6.04 -2.73
N ALA A 57 -12.79 5.56 -3.96
CA ALA A 57 -11.65 5.40 -4.86
C ALA A 57 -11.28 6.74 -5.49
N GLY A 58 -10.34 7.45 -4.87
CA GLY A 58 -9.84 8.75 -5.33
C GLY A 58 -8.96 8.61 -6.57
N SER A 59 -9.39 9.17 -7.69
CA SER A 59 -8.65 9.18 -8.94
C SER A 59 -9.06 10.38 -9.82
N ARG A 60 -8.25 10.72 -10.81
CA ARG A 60 -8.51 11.85 -11.72
C ARG A 60 -9.81 11.70 -12.53
N SER A 61 -10.18 10.48 -12.87
CA SER A 61 -11.33 10.17 -13.74
C SER A 61 -12.41 9.32 -13.06
N GLY A 62 -12.31 9.04 -11.76
CA GLY A 62 -13.26 8.21 -11.02
C GLY A 62 -14.47 8.98 -10.48
N SER A 63 -15.35 8.25 -9.79
CA SER A 63 -16.54 8.82 -9.11
C SER A 63 -16.18 9.72 -7.92
N THR A 64 -15.00 9.57 -7.37
CA THR A 64 -14.41 10.47 -6.37
C THR A 64 -13.23 11.19 -7.02
N PRO A 65 -13.43 12.37 -7.60
CA PRO A 65 -12.36 13.14 -8.21
C PRO A 65 -11.28 13.45 -7.17
N PHE A 66 -10.05 13.07 -7.47
CA PHE A 66 -8.89 13.33 -6.63
C PHE A 66 -7.64 13.41 -7.51
N ASP A 67 -6.95 14.54 -7.43
CA ASP A 67 -5.70 14.78 -8.14
C ASP A 67 -4.71 15.49 -7.22
N TRP A 68 -3.49 14.98 -7.12
CA TRP A 68 -2.43 15.62 -6.33
C TRP A 68 -1.99 16.98 -6.89
N GLU A 69 -2.21 17.23 -8.19
CA GLU A 69 -1.95 18.51 -8.85
C GLU A 69 -3.12 19.50 -8.74
N ALA A 70 -4.29 19.09 -8.21
CA ALA A 70 -5.49 19.89 -8.06
C ALA A 70 -5.98 19.88 -6.59
N PRO A 71 -5.36 20.67 -5.69
CA PRO A 71 -5.66 20.66 -4.25
C PRO A 71 -7.12 20.93 -3.90
N GLU A 72 -7.86 21.62 -4.76
CA GLU A 72 -9.30 21.87 -4.60
C GLU A 72 -10.14 20.57 -4.61
N THR A 73 -9.60 19.45 -5.13
CA THR A 73 -10.27 18.14 -5.13
C THR A 73 -10.15 17.41 -3.79
N TRP A 74 -9.17 17.74 -2.94
CA TRP A 74 -8.85 16.95 -1.75
C TRP A 74 -9.91 17.06 -0.66
N GLY A 75 -10.34 18.30 -0.35
CA GLY A 75 -11.38 18.54 0.67
C GLY A 75 -12.71 17.83 0.34
N PRO A 76 -13.27 17.99 -0.87
CA PRO A 76 -14.45 17.22 -1.29
C PRO A 76 -14.30 15.71 -1.17
N ALA A 77 -13.12 15.15 -1.50
CA ALA A 77 -12.86 13.71 -1.38
C ALA A 77 -12.79 13.24 0.10
N LEU A 78 -12.24 14.07 1.00
CA LEU A 78 -12.14 13.78 2.43
C LEU A 78 -13.47 13.90 3.19
N ARG A 79 -14.41 14.72 2.69
CA ARG A 79 -15.67 15.01 3.41
C ARG A 79 -16.46 13.74 3.71
N GLY A 80 -16.62 13.40 5.00
CA GLY A 80 -17.34 12.21 5.47
C GLY A 80 -16.56 10.90 5.27
N ALA A 81 -15.25 10.96 5.06
CA ALA A 81 -14.39 9.82 5.21
C ALA A 81 -13.97 9.67 6.68
N ASP A 82 -14.03 8.46 7.22
CA ASP A 82 -13.58 8.12 8.57
C ASP A 82 -12.07 7.94 8.62
N ALA A 83 -11.51 7.40 7.53
CA ALA A 83 -10.08 7.14 7.38
C ALA A 83 -9.60 7.40 5.96
N ALA A 84 -8.29 7.55 5.77
CA ALA A 84 -7.73 7.65 4.43
C ALA A 84 -6.38 6.93 4.29
N TYR A 85 -6.21 6.26 3.15
CA TYR A 85 -4.92 5.82 2.66
C TYR A 85 -4.31 6.90 1.76
N VAL A 86 -3.10 7.32 2.08
CA VAL A 86 -2.38 8.40 1.41
C VAL A 86 -1.21 7.81 0.64
N ALA A 87 -1.29 7.83 -0.69
CA ALA A 87 -0.21 7.49 -1.60
C ALA A 87 0.03 8.69 -2.52
N TYR A 88 1.10 9.42 -2.26
CA TYR A 88 1.46 10.60 -3.05
C TYR A 88 2.12 10.20 -4.37
N TYR A 89 1.91 10.97 -5.42
CA TYR A 89 2.49 10.75 -6.74
C TYR A 89 3.30 11.99 -7.16
N PRO A 90 4.51 11.81 -7.75
CA PRO A 90 5.12 10.51 -8.13
C PRO A 90 5.73 9.75 -6.96
N ASP A 91 6.19 10.44 -5.94
CA ASP A 91 6.83 9.90 -4.74
C ASP A 91 6.77 10.93 -3.61
N LEU A 92 6.73 10.48 -2.34
CA LEU A 92 6.64 11.37 -1.19
C LEU A 92 7.89 12.25 -1.02
N ALA A 93 9.06 11.78 -1.48
CA ALA A 93 10.31 12.53 -1.52
C ALA A 93 10.38 13.55 -2.67
N ALA A 94 9.41 13.55 -3.59
CA ALA A 94 9.41 14.45 -4.73
C ALA A 94 9.21 15.92 -4.32
N PRO A 95 9.73 16.88 -5.12
CA PRO A 95 9.44 18.30 -4.92
C PRO A 95 7.95 18.57 -4.82
N GLY A 96 7.52 19.29 -3.77
CA GLY A 96 6.11 19.55 -3.46
C GLY A 96 5.48 18.57 -2.48
N GLY A 97 6.09 17.42 -2.18
CA GLY A 97 5.57 16.42 -1.25
C GLY A 97 5.30 16.99 0.14
N VAL A 98 6.22 17.77 0.68
CA VAL A 98 6.09 18.41 2.01
C VAL A 98 4.86 19.33 2.06
N GLN A 99 4.70 20.22 1.08
CA GLN A 99 3.57 21.15 1.02
C GLN A 99 2.23 20.44 0.80
N ALA A 100 2.24 19.38 0.00
CA ALA A 100 1.06 18.56 -0.21
C ALA A 100 0.64 17.85 1.09
N MET A 101 1.58 17.28 1.83
CA MET A 101 1.33 16.58 3.09
C MET A 101 0.85 17.53 4.19
N GLU A 102 1.42 18.73 4.30
CA GLU A 102 0.95 19.76 5.22
C GLU A 102 -0.51 20.15 4.91
N THR A 103 -0.81 20.43 3.65
CA THR A 103 -2.15 20.83 3.23
C THR A 103 -3.17 19.70 3.41
N PHE A 104 -2.82 18.48 3.00
CA PHE A 104 -3.69 17.31 3.12
C PHE A 104 -3.97 16.96 4.58
N GLY A 105 -2.95 17.01 5.46
CA GLY A 105 -3.10 16.75 6.89
C GLY A 105 -4.07 17.73 7.57
N ARG A 106 -3.95 19.03 7.26
CA ARG A 106 -4.86 20.06 7.77
C ARG A 106 -6.30 19.80 7.28
N LEU A 107 -6.49 19.52 5.99
CA LEU A 107 -7.81 19.21 5.44
C LEU A 107 -8.40 17.92 6.05
N ALA A 108 -7.60 16.89 6.29
CA ALA A 108 -8.06 15.68 6.94
C ALA A 108 -8.59 15.96 8.36
N ALA A 109 -7.87 16.77 9.15
CA ALA A 109 -8.30 17.19 10.48
C ALA A 109 -9.58 18.05 10.41
N GLU A 110 -9.66 19.03 9.50
CA GLU A 110 -10.82 19.89 9.30
C GLU A 110 -12.08 19.11 8.90
N HIS A 111 -11.94 18.02 8.15
CA HIS A 111 -13.04 17.16 7.72
C HIS A 111 -13.37 16.03 8.70
N GLY A 112 -12.69 15.95 9.84
CA GLY A 112 -12.96 14.99 10.90
C GLY A 112 -12.51 13.57 10.57
N VAL A 113 -11.53 13.39 9.68
CA VAL A 113 -10.89 12.11 9.43
C VAL A 113 -10.21 11.65 10.73
N ARG A 114 -10.50 10.42 11.16
CA ARG A 114 -9.98 9.90 12.43
C ARG A 114 -8.63 9.22 12.25
N ARG A 115 -8.38 8.61 11.09
CA ARG A 115 -7.19 7.77 10.86
C ARG A 115 -6.59 7.98 9.48
N LEU A 116 -5.27 8.13 9.44
CA LEU A 116 -4.48 8.20 8.22
C LEU A 116 -3.43 7.11 8.21
N THR A 117 -3.26 6.45 7.07
CA THR A 117 -2.09 5.63 6.78
C THR A 117 -1.41 6.18 5.55
N VAL A 118 -0.16 6.65 5.68
CA VAL A 118 0.62 7.20 4.57
C VAL A 118 1.67 6.19 4.11
N LEU A 119 1.75 6.01 2.79
CA LEU A 119 2.83 5.30 2.14
C LEU A 119 4.04 6.22 2.02
N SER A 120 5.19 5.72 2.42
CA SER A 120 6.48 6.40 2.36
C SER A 120 7.56 5.47 1.84
N GLY A 121 8.65 6.02 1.35
CA GLY A 121 9.84 5.28 0.94
C GLY A 121 10.78 5.00 2.12
N ARG A 122 11.33 3.81 2.15
CA ARG A 122 12.34 3.45 3.13
C ARG A 122 13.70 4.01 2.69
N GLY A 123 14.41 4.68 3.61
CA GLY A 123 15.73 5.26 3.33
C GLY A 123 15.69 6.57 2.54
N GLU A 124 14.54 7.25 2.52
CA GLU A 124 14.35 8.53 1.83
C GLU A 124 14.25 9.69 2.84
N PRO A 125 15.34 10.45 3.07
CA PRO A 125 15.33 11.56 4.03
C PRO A 125 14.27 12.62 3.72
N GLU A 126 14.03 12.92 2.44
CA GLU A 126 13.03 13.91 1.99
C GLU A 126 11.61 13.42 2.29
N ALA A 127 11.35 12.11 2.15
CA ALA A 127 10.06 11.53 2.53
C ALA A 127 9.82 11.66 4.03
N VAL A 128 10.84 11.51 4.87
CA VAL A 128 10.72 11.71 6.33
C VAL A 128 10.28 13.15 6.66
N VAL A 129 10.79 14.14 5.94
CA VAL A 129 10.37 15.55 6.12
C VAL A 129 8.88 15.72 5.78
N ALA A 130 8.40 15.06 4.72
CA ALA A 130 6.99 15.09 4.35
C ALA A 130 6.09 14.34 5.35
N GLU A 131 6.56 13.21 5.91
CA GLU A 131 5.87 12.51 7.00
C GLU A 131 5.68 13.41 8.23
N GLU A 132 6.71 14.15 8.63
CA GLU A 132 6.65 15.06 9.77
C GLU A 132 5.73 16.26 9.50
N ALA A 133 5.71 16.79 8.27
CA ALA A 133 4.77 17.84 7.86
C ALA A 133 3.31 17.35 7.97
N LEU A 134 3.02 16.12 7.49
CA LEU A 134 1.71 15.50 7.65
C LEU A 134 1.34 15.33 9.12
N ARG A 135 2.27 14.83 9.93
CA ARG A 135 2.07 14.62 11.38
C ARG A 135 1.74 15.92 12.11
N ALA A 136 2.48 16.98 11.80
CA ALA A 136 2.29 18.29 12.43
C ALA A 136 0.94 18.92 12.03
N ALA A 137 0.49 18.72 10.80
CA ALA A 137 -0.72 19.32 10.26
C ALA A 137 -1.99 18.53 10.60
N ALA A 138 -1.92 17.21 10.73
CA ALA A 138 -3.05 16.32 11.01
C ALA A 138 -3.38 16.25 12.51
N VAL A 139 -3.67 17.39 13.11
CA VAL A 139 -3.92 17.52 14.56
C VAL A 139 -5.17 16.73 14.96
N GLY A 140 -5.03 15.83 15.93
CA GLY A 140 -6.12 14.98 16.42
C GLY A 140 -6.42 13.76 15.54
N VAL A 141 -5.64 13.54 14.48
CA VAL A 141 -5.77 12.38 13.59
C VAL A 141 -4.75 11.29 13.98
N GLU A 142 -5.17 10.05 14.03
CA GLU A 142 -4.30 8.90 14.23
C GLU A 142 -3.48 8.63 12.94
N LEU A 143 -2.21 9.04 12.92
CA LEU A 143 -1.34 8.84 11.78
C LEU A 143 -0.49 7.58 11.96
N THR A 144 -0.50 6.72 10.94
CA THR A 144 0.43 5.61 10.76
C THR A 144 1.27 5.82 9.50
N VAL A 145 2.57 5.58 9.58
CA VAL A 145 3.48 5.63 8.43
C VAL A 145 3.87 4.20 8.04
N VAL A 146 3.76 3.88 6.76
CA VAL A 146 4.22 2.63 6.17
C VAL A 146 5.37 2.95 5.23
N ARG A 147 6.61 2.71 5.67
CA ARG A 147 7.82 2.85 4.84
C ARG A 147 8.12 1.55 4.15
N ALA A 148 8.07 1.55 2.83
CA ALA A 148 8.25 0.35 2.03
C ALA A 148 9.65 0.31 1.38
N ALA A 149 10.24 -0.89 1.33
CA ALA A 149 11.36 -1.21 0.45
C ALA A 149 10.91 -1.18 -1.02
N PHE A 150 11.85 -1.32 -1.94
CA PHE A 150 11.55 -1.32 -3.37
C PHE A 150 10.54 -2.42 -3.74
N PHE A 151 9.53 -2.08 -4.55
CA PHE A 151 8.41 -2.98 -4.85
C PHE A 151 8.79 -4.09 -5.84
N ALA A 152 8.49 -5.34 -5.52
CA ALA A 152 8.58 -6.45 -6.45
C ALA A 152 7.74 -6.20 -7.72
N GLN A 153 6.58 -5.58 -7.60
CA GLN A 153 5.68 -5.24 -8.71
C GLN A 153 6.24 -4.18 -9.68
N ASN A 154 7.37 -3.56 -9.40
CA ASN A 154 8.03 -2.73 -10.39
C ASN A 154 8.50 -3.51 -11.61
N PHE A 155 8.71 -4.83 -11.46
CA PHE A 155 9.12 -5.72 -12.54
C PHE A 155 7.94 -6.25 -13.39
N SER A 156 6.70 -6.18 -12.91
CA SER A 156 5.53 -6.70 -13.63
C SER A 156 4.55 -5.63 -14.12
N GLU A 157 4.47 -4.49 -13.43
CA GLU A 157 3.45 -3.47 -13.68
C GLU A 157 3.97 -2.05 -13.45
N GLY A 158 5.25 -1.85 -13.60
CA GLY A 158 5.90 -0.57 -13.38
C GLY A 158 6.99 -0.30 -14.39
N LEU A 159 7.94 0.53 -13.97
CA LEU A 159 9.01 1.06 -14.80
C LEU A 159 9.89 -0.01 -15.46
N LEU A 160 10.02 -1.18 -14.84
CA LEU A 160 10.88 -2.27 -15.32
C LEU A 160 10.12 -3.35 -16.10
N ALA A 161 8.78 -3.25 -16.18
CA ALA A 161 7.94 -4.29 -16.80
C ALA A 161 8.24 -4.49 -18.29
N GLU A 162 8.47 -3.40 -19.02
CA GLU A 162 8.80 -3.44 -20.46
C GLU A 162 10.15 -4.16 -20.67
N GLY A 163 11.19 -3.80 -19.88
CA GLY A 163 12.47 -4.48 -19.95
C GLY A 163 12.39 -5.98 -19.61
N VAL A 164 11.53 -6.36 -18.66
CA VAL A 164 11.24 -7.78 -18.37
C VAL A 164 10.60 -8.46 -19.60
N ALA A 165 9.62 -7.82 -20.23
CA ALA A 165 8.95 -8.36 -21.44
C ALA A 165 9.93 -8.51 -22.62
N GLU A 166 10.89 -7.60 -22.76
CA GLU A 166 11.95 -7.63 -23.75
C GLU A 166 13.12 -8.56 -23.40
N GLY A 167 13.14 -9.12 -22.19
CA GLY A 167 14.18 -10.02 -21.70
C GLY A 167 15.45 -9.33 -21.17
N VAL A 168 15.43 -8.00 -20.98
CA VAL A 168 16.57 -7.26 -20.43
C VAL A 168 16.12 -6.15 -19.48
N VAL A 169 16.48 -6.25 -18.22
CA VAL A 169 16.28 -5.19 -17.21
C VAL A 169 17.52 -4.32 -17.15
N VAL A 170 17.42 -3.06 -17.56
CA VAL A 170 18.48 -2.07 -17.44
C VAL A 170 18.16 -1.14 -16.27
N PHE A 171 19.02 -1.11 -15.24
CA PHE A 171 18.74 -0.31 -14.05
C PHE A 171 20.01 0.12 -13.30
N PRO A 172 20.01 1.30 -12.62
CA PRO A 172 21.22 1.86 -11.99
C PRO A 172 21.44 1.32 -10.56
N ALA A 173 21.36 0.02 -10.36
CA ALA A 173 21.50 -0.62 -9.04
C ALA A 173 22.86 -1.32 -8.83
N GLY A 174 23.72 -1.39 -9.86
CA GLY A 174 25.02 -2.10 -9.74
C GLY A 174 24.83 -3.54 -9.21
N ASP A 175 25.59 -3.90 -8.19
CA ASP A 175 25.53 -5.20 -7.50
C ASP A 175 24.73 -5.10 -6.17
N THR A 176 24.01 -4.01 -5.95
CA THR A 176 23.25 -3.79 -4.71
C THR A 176 22.17 -4.86 -4.54
N ALA A 177 22.06 -5.37 -3.31
CA ALA A 177 20.98 -6.25 -2.91
C ALA A 177 19.91 -5.44 -2.15
N GLU A 178 18.65 -5.68 -2.51
CA GLU A 178 17.48 -5.01 -1.93
C GLU A 178 16.49 -6.06 -1.39
N PRO A 179 15.90 -5.87 -0.20
CA PRO A 179 14.86 -6.75 0.32
C PRO A 179 13.48 -6.36 -0.25
N PHE A 180 13.25 -6.61 -1.54
CA PHE A 180 12.03 -6.25 -2.26
C PHE A 180 10.78 -6.64 -1.52
N ILE A 181 9.85 -5.67 -1.35
CA ILE A 181 8.55 -5.92 -0.74
C ILE A 181 7.50 -6.28 -1.80
N ASP A 182 6.70 -7.30 -1.52
CA ASP A 182 5.49 -7.57 -2.29
C ASP A 182 4.40 -6.54 -1.93
N VAL A 183 3.86 -5.85 -2.94
CA VAL A 183 2.78 -4.85 -2.74
C VAL A 183 1.51 -5.47 -2.17
N ASP A 184 1.30 -6.78 -2.32
CA ASP A 184 0.20 -7.47 -1.66
C ASP A 184 0.38 -7.54 -0.15
N ASP A 185 1.61 -7.73 0.35
CA ASP A 185 1.92 -7.64 1.79
C ASP A 185 1.76 -6.20 2.30
N LEU A 186 2.23 -5.22 1.52
CA LEU A 186 2.03 -3.81 1.82
C LEU A 186 0.54 -3.46 1.94
N ALA A 187 -0.27 -3.90 0.98
CA ALA A 187 -1.71 -3.63 0.98
C ALA A 187 -2.41 -4.30 2.19
N ASP A 188 -2.03 -5.53 2.55
CA ASP A 188 -2.53 -6.21 3.75
C ASP A 188 -2.18 -5.39 5.01
N VAL A 189 -0.94 -4.89 5.14
CA VAL A 189 -0.52 -4.04 6.27
C VAL A 189 -1.29 -2.72 6.30
N VAL A 190 -1.43 -2.03 5.17
CA VAL A 190 -2.18 -0.77 5.09
C VAL A 190 -3.63 -0.96 5.52
N VAL A 191 -4.27 -2.02 5.06
CA VAL A 191 -5.66 -2.32 5.44
C VAL A 191 -5.75 -2.60 6.93
N GLU A 192 -4.82 -3.37 7.50
CA GLU A 192 -4.76 -3.63 8.93
C GLU A 192 -4.63 -2.33 9.73
N THR A 193 -3.70 -1.45 9.35
CA THR A 193 -3.48 -0.17 10.04
C THR A 193 -4.65 0.81 9.91
N LEU A 194 -5.49 0.69 8.88
CA LEU A 194 -6.69 1.51 8.70
C LEU A 194 -7.90 0.99 9.48
N THR A 195 -7.96 -0.33 9.75
CA THR A 195 -9.16 -0.98 10.28
C THR A 195 -9.04 -1.49 11.70
N THR A 196 -7.82 -1.59 12.24
CA THR A 196 -7.55 -2.03 13.63
C THR A 196 -6.87 -0.95 14.45
N ASP A 197 -6.99 -1.06 15.77
CA ASP A 197 -6.36 -0.13 16.71
C ASP A 197 -4.89 -0.50 16.99
N GLY A 198 -4.16 0.42 17.63
CA GLY A 198 -2.80 0.17 18.09
C GLY A 198 -1.70 0.56 17.11
N HIS A 199 -2.04 1.20 15.99
CA HIS A 199 -1.07 1.65 14.97
C HIS A 199 -0.82 3.16 15.00
N ALA A 200 -1.63 3.93 15.72
CA ALA A 200 -1.48 5.38 15.85
C ALA A 200 -0.06 5.79 16.29
N GLY A 201 0.54 6.72 15.57
CA GLY A 201 1.90 7.23 15.82
C GLY A 201 3.03 6.28 15.41
N ARG A 202 2.73 5.10 14.90
CA ARG A 202 3.74 4.10 14.53
C ARG A 202 4.28 4.32 13.12
N VAL A 203 5.54 3.89 12.95
CA VAL A 203 6.19 3.71 11.65
C VAL A 203 6.42 2.21 11.46
N HIS A 204 5.88 1.64 10.41
CA HIS A 204 6.11 0.26 10.01
C HIS A 204 7.01 0.23 8.78
N GLU A 205 8.24 -0.25 8.95
CA GLU A 205 9.15 -0.49 7.84
C GLU A 205 8.93 -1.89 7.27
N LEU A 206 8.60 -1.97 5.98
CA LEU A 206 8.22 -3.20 5.31
C LEU A 206 9.29 -3.62 4.31
N THR A 207 9.75 -4.85 4.45
CA THR A 207 10.70 -5.48 3.54
C THR A 207 10.25 -6.89 3.18
N GLY A 208 10.79 -7.44 2.11
CA GLY A 208 10.77 -8.88 1.88
C GLY A 208 11.63 -9.64 2.89
N PRO A 209 11.66 -10.98 2.82
CA PRO A 209 12.28 -11.83 3.82
C PRO A 209 13.82 -11.86 3.75
N ARG A 210 14.41 -11.42 2.66
CA ARG A 210 15.87 -11.37 2.46
C ARG A 210 16.24 -10.35 1.38
N PRO A 211 17.45 -9.78 1.43
CA PRO A 211 17.97 -9.00 0.32
C PRO A 211 18.38 -9.90 -0.85
N ILE A 212 18.10 -9.45 -2.08
CA ILE A 212 18.52 -10.10 -3.33
C ILE A 212 19.01 -9.07 -4.33
N GLY A 213 20.03 -9.42 -5.13
CA GLY A 213 20.53 -8.56 -6.20
C GLY A 213 19.65 -8.61 -7.45
N PHE A 214 19.75 -7.57 -8.29
CA PHE A 214 18.97 -7.50 -9.53
C PHE A 214 19.28 -8.62 -10.53
N ALA A 215 20.51 -9.17 -10.51
CA ALA A 215 20.85 -10.34 -11.30
C ALA A 215 20.08 -11.61 -10.82
N GLU A 216 19.92 -11.77 -9.51
CA GLU A 216 19.13 -12.86 -8.93
C GLU A 216 17.64 -12.66 -9.22
N VAL A 217 17.14 -11.41 -9.14
CA VAL A 217 15.79 -11.07 -9.57
C VAL A 217 15.52 -11.49 -11.02
N ALA A 218 16.43 -11.16 -11.95
CA ALA A 218 16.32 -11.56 -13.35
C ALA A 218 16.32 -13.08 -13.52
N ALA A 219 17.11 -13.81 -12.72
CA ALA A 219 17.13 -15.27 -12.72
C ALA A 219 15.81 -15.88 -12.18
N GLU A 220 15.23 -15.32 -11.13
CA GLU A 220 13.92 -15.73 -10.60
C GLU A 220 12.79 -15.51 -11.61
N ILE A 221 12.79 -14.36 -12.30
CA ILE A 221 11.83 -14.07 -13.38
C ILE A 221 12.02 -15.04 -14.54
N SER A 222 13.28 -15.31 -14.95
CA SER A 222 13.57 -16.27 -16.02
C SER A 222 13.06 -17.66 -15.69
N ARG A 223 13.27 -18.10 -14.44
CA ARG A 223 12.79 -19.41 -13.95
C ARG A 223 11.26 -19.49 -13.98
N ALA A 224 10.58 -18.46 -13.51
CA ALA A 224 9.12 -18.45 -13.40
C ALA A 224 8.42 -18.33 -14.77
N SER A 225 8.96 -17.49 -15.67
CA SER A 225 8.36 -17.22 -17.00
C SER A 225 8.78 -18.25 -18.07
N GLY A 226 9.81 -19.06 -17.81
CA GLY A 226 10.39 -19.95 -18.85
C GLY A 226 11.14 -19.22 -19.96
N ARG A 227 11.29 -17.88 -19.89
CA ARG A 227 11.97 -17.05 -20.88
C ARG A 227 13.25 -16.42 -20.27
N PRO A 228 14.36 -16.30 -21.03
CA PRO A 228 15.56 -15.67 -20.51
C PRO A 228 15.33 -14.18 -20.26
N VAL A 229 15.66 -13.73 -19.04
CA VAL A 229 15.70 -12.32 -18.64
C VAL A 229 17.09 -12.05 -18.07
N ALA A 230 17.75 -11.00 -18.54
CA ALA A 230 19.07 -10.61 -18.07
C ALA A 230 19.03 -9.26 -17.36
N TYR A 231 19.87 -9.06 -16.36
CA TYR A 231 20.11 -7.76 -15.75
C TYR A 231 21.36 -7.11 -16.36
N ARG A 232 21.25 -5.83 -16.68
CA ARG A 232 22.38 -4.98 -17.14
C ARG A 232 22.46 -3.74 -16.25
N PRO A 233 23.50 -3.59 -15.43
CA PRO A 233 23.70 -2.37 -14.66
C PRO A 233 23.95 -1.19 -15.59
N ALA A 234 23.34 -0.04 -15.28
CA ALA A 234 23.58 1.23 -15.95
C ALA A 234 24.18 2.24 -14.97
N SER A 235 24.91 3.23 -15.48
CA SER A 235 25.22 4.40 -14.69
C SER A 235 23.98 5.27 -14.50
N GLN A 236 23.94 6.09 -13.45
CA GLN A 236 22.85 7.05 -13.22
C GLN A 236 22.59 7.93 -14.44
N SER A 237 23.65 8.46 -15.07
CA SER A 237 23.54 9.32 -16.26
C SER A 237 23.00 8.58 -17.50
N ALA A 238 23.42 7.33 -17.70
CA ALA A 238 22.90 6.52 -18.81
C ALA A 238 21.41 6.18 -18.60
N TYR A 239 21.02 5.91 -17.36
CA TYR A 239 19.63 5.64 -17.03
C TYR A 239 18.73 6.88 -17.20
N ALA A 240 19.20 8.06 -16.75
CA ALA A 240 18.49 9.32 -16.98
C ALA A 240 18.31 9.63 -18.48
N ALA A 241 19.32 9.37 -19.30
CA ALA A 241 19.24 9.53 -20.76
C ALA A 241 18.18 8.58 -21.35
N MET A 242 18.21 7.30 -20.95
CA MET A 242 17.23 6.30 -21.36
C MET A 242 15.79 6.72 -20.99
N LEU A 243 15.55 7.18 -19.77
CA LEU A 243 14.22 7.65 -19.34
C LEU A 243 13.74 8.82 -20.18
N THR A 244 14.67 9.72 -20.59
CA THR A 244 14.34 10.85 -21.47
C THR A 244 13.96 10.38 -22.88
N GLU A 245 14.64 9.36 -23.41
CA GLU A 245 14.31 8.73 -24.69
C GLU A 245 12.93 8.06 -24.66
N PHE A 246 12.53 7.52 -23.52
CA PHE A 246 11.18 6.97 -23.27
C PHE A 246 10.12 8.06 -22.98
N GLY A 247 10.48 9.34 -23.10
CA GLY A 247 9.54 10.46 -23.06
C GLY A 247 9.37 11.14 -21.70
N LEU A 248 10.14 10.77 -20.66
CA LEU A 248 10.14 11.56 -19.44
C LEU A 248 10.81 12.93 -19.68
N PRO A 249 10.25 14.03 -19.14
CA PRO A 249 10.92 15.30 -19.14
C PRO A 249 12.32 15.20 -18.50
N ALA A 250 13.33 15.80 -19.11
CA ALA A 250 14.72 15.64 -18.66
C ALA A 250 14.96 15.96 -17.17
N PRO A 251 14.34 17.00 -16.56
CA PRO A 251 14.48 17.25 -15.12
C PRO A 251 13.94 16.11 -14.26
N GLU A 252 12.81 15.51 -14.64
CA GLU A 252 12.19 14.39 -13.94
C GLU A 252 13.03 13.12 -14.10
N ALA A 253 13.54 12.85 -15.30
CA ALA A 253 14.43 11.72 -15.56
C ALA A 253 15.71 11.77 -14.72
N VAL A 254 16.33 12.96 -14.61
CA VAL A 254 17.51 13.18 -13.78
C VAL A 254 17.20 12.99 -12.29
N TRP A 255 16.09 13.55 -11.81
CA TRP A 255 15.65 13.40 -10.43
C TRP A 255 15.38 11.93 -10.10
N LEU A 256 14.62 11.22 -10.93
CA LEU A 256 14.27 9.82 -10.71
C LEU A 256 15.51 8.90 -10.73
N ALA A 257 16.44 9.14 -11.65
CA ALA A 257 17.69 8.39 -11.70
C ALA A 257 18.57 8.65 -10.46
N ALA A 258 18.55 9.87 -9.91
CA ALA A 258 19.25 10.22 -8.68
C ALA A 258 18.59 9.55 -7.46
N LEU A 259 17.27 9.56 -7.40
CA LEU A 259 16.51 8.87 -6.34
C LEU A 259 16.87 7.39 -6.30
N PHE A 260 16.84 6.68 -7.44
CA PHE A 260 17.20 5.26 -7.49
C PHE A 260 18.66 5.00 -7.13
N ALA A 261 19.58 5.85 -7.54
CA ALA A 261 20.99 5.73 -7.16
C ALA A 261 21.19 5.88 -5.64
N THR A 262 20.40 6.74 -5.00
CA THR A 262 20.43 6.92 -3.54
C THR A 262 19.79 5.72 -2.84
N LEU A 263 18.63 5.27 -3.27
CA LEU A 263 17.91 4.15 -2.64
C LEU A 263 18.66 2.82 -2.75
N LEU A 264 19.42 2.64 -3.84
CA LEU A 264 20.09 1.39 -4.18
C LEU A 264 21.62 1.49 -4.04
N ASP A 265 22.11 2.22 -3.05
CA ASP A 265 23.53 2.27 -2.66
C ASP A 265 23.92 1.21 -1.63
N GLY A 266 22.96 0.42 -1.16
CA GLY A 266 23.15 -0.67 -0.19
C GLY A 266 22.76 -0.31 1.25
N HIS A 267 22.46 0.96 1.58
CA HIS A 267 22.06 1.34 2.94
C HIS A 267 20.71 0.72 3.34
N ASN A 268 19.87 0.36 2.38
CA ASN A 268 18.55 -0.27 2.59
C ASN A 268 18.57 -1.82 2.59
N ALA A 269 19.74 -2.47 2.50
CA ALA A 269 19.83 -3.93 2.40
C ALA A 269 19.36 -4.69 3.65
N SER A 270 19.20 -4.03 4.80
CA SER A 270 18.74 -4.67 6.04
C SER A 270 17.27 -5.07 5.98
N VAL A 271 16.94 -6.25 6.51
CA VAL A 271 15.58 -6.78 6.62
C VAL A 271 14.91 -6.25 7.88
N THR A 272 13.60 -5.99 7.83
CA THR A 272 12.77 -5.59 8.98
C THR A 272 11.67 -6.62 9.23
N ASP A 273 11.07 -6.58 10.40
CA ASP A 273 10.00 -7.47 10.82
C ASP A 273 8.60 -6.82 10.71
N GLY A 274 8.48 -5.69 10.00
CA GLY A 274 7.25 -4.91 9.92
C GLY A 274 6.04 -5.70 9.46
N VAL A 275 6.16 -6.49 8.40
CA VAL A 275 5.08 -7.37 7.91
C VAL A 275 4.69 -8.37 9.00
N LYS A 276 5.67 -9.06 9.59
CA LYS A 276 5.42 -10.07 10.64
C LYS A 276 4.76 -9.48 11.88
N ARG A 277 5.19 -8.30 12.32
CA ARG A 277 4.60 -7.62 13.49
C ARG A 277 3.15 -7.22 13.27
N VAL A 278 2.79 -6.79 12.07
CA VAL A 278 1.43 -6.35 11.78
C VAL A 278 0.52 -7.52 11.41
N LEU A 279 0.99 -8.44 10.57
CA LEU A 279 0.16 -9.50 9.99
C LEU A 279 0.31 -10.86 10.67
N GLY A 280 1.27 -11.04 11.59
CA GLY A 280 1.53 -12.32 12.26
C GLY A 280 2.13 -13.41 11.35
N ARG A 281 2.55 -13.07 10.14
CA ARG A 281 3.15 -13.99 9.16
C ARG A 281 4.41 -13.38 8.52
N GLU A 282 5.27 -14.24 7.98
CA GLU A 282 6.43 -13.77 7.22
C GLU A 282 5.99 -13.08 5.91
N PRO A 283 6.79 -12.11 5.40
CA PRO A 283 6.55 -11.50 4.10
C PRO A 283 6.76 -12.51 2.97
N ARG A 284 6.08 -12.27 1.84
CA ARG A 284 6.26 -13.06 0.62
C ARG A 284 7.67 -12.85 0.07
N SER A 285 8.28 -13.91 -0.45
CA SER A 285 9.56 -13.82 -1.15
C SER A 285 9.39 -13.31 -2.58
N PHE A 286 10.46 -12.76 -3.16
CA PHE A 286 10.45 -12.38 -4.58
C PHE A 286 10.17 -13.58 -5.48
N GLY A 287 10.71 -14.77 -5.15
CA GLY A 287 10.42 -15.99 -5.89
C GLY A 287 8.94 -16.38 -5.88
N ALA A 288 8.27 -16.25 -4.71
CA ALA A 288 6.82 -16.49 -4.62
C ALA A 288 6.01 -15.47 -5.45
N PHE A 289 6.42 -14.20 -5.45
CA PHE A 289 5.86 -13.18 -6.33
C PHE A 289 6.08 -13.52 -7.81
N ALA A 290 7.29 -13.93 -8.19
CA ALA A 290 7.62 -14.31 -9.56
C ALA A 290 6.76 -15.49 -10.05
N ASP A 291 6.61 -16.53 -9.23
CA ASP A 291 5.76 -17.67 -9.54
C ASP A 291 4.29 -17.27 -9.72
N ALA A 292 3.76 -16.42 -8.83
CA ALA A 292 2.38 -15.95 -8.92
C ALA A 292 2.12 -15.06 -10.15
N THR A 293 3.17 -14.37 -10.64
CA THR A 293 3.04 -13.41 -11.74
C THR A 293 3.23 -14.05 -13.11
N TRP A 294 4.24 -14.92 -13.25
CA TRP A 294 4.65 -15.43 -14.57
C TRP A 294 4.51 -16.94 -14.76
N ALA A 295 4.23 -17.74 -13.69
CA ALA A 295 3.96 -19.17 -13.87
C ALA A 295 2.60 -19.36 -14.55
N GLY A 296 2.58 -19.83 -15.80
CA GLY A 296 1.38 -20.08 -16.59
C GLY A 296 1.17 -19.14 -17.77
N GLU A 297 2.05 -18.16 -17.99
CA GLU A 297 2.13 -17.49 -19.29
C GLU A 297 2.76 -18.49 -20.28
N GLU A 298 1.92 -19.16 -21.08
CA GLU A 298 2.40 -20.00 -22.19
C GLU A 298 3.20 -19.14 -23.17
N ALA A 299 4.40 -19.61 -23.54
CA ALA A 299 5.32 -18.97 -24.47
C ALA A 299 4.79 -18.86 -25.89
#